data_bfae0ab617f1bc3425f2a106068c65f9
#
_entry.id   bfae0ab617f1bc3425f2a106068c65f9
#
_cell.length_a   1.000
_cell.length_b   1.000
_cell.length_c   1.000
_cell.angle_alpha   90.00
_cell.angle_beta   90.00
_cell.angle_gamma   90.00
#
_symmetry.space_group_name_H-M   'P 1'
#
loop_
_entity.id
_entity.type
_entity.pdbx_description
1 polymer ?
#
loop_
_entity_poly.entity_id
_entity_poly.type
_entity_poly.pdbx_seq_one_letter_code
_entity_poly.pdbx_strand_id
1 'polypeptide(L)'
;FAGKGGVGKTSLAAWTADLLARTGHNVWMIDADTALSLGQASGLPGHALPEPLVRRADLVRQRIHAGGFLNLNPEVGDLPETLAVDVPLGGPPRPGTAPGRKRLIVMGAVTNAGGGCACDANALLKAVLAHLVMDRDEWVLVDLEAGVEHLGRGTVAHVDGLVVVSEPSMRSLLTGAEVGRMARDLGLDNQVLVVNRHTGGDVPDLPGLPGRTLTMPPLDGLARRQMTDASVLDLPEADAVDDTLRRLLTLLGR
;
A
#
# COMPACT_ATOMS: atom_id res chain seq x y z
N PHE A 1 -1.75 3.56 1.68
CA PHE A 1 -1.92 3.26 3.11
C PHE A 1 -0.68 3.72 3.86
N ALA A 2 -0.86 4.56 4.89
CA ALA A 2 0.22 5.10 5.70
C ALA A 2 -0.15 5.07 7.20
N GLY A 3 0.84 5.16 8.10
CA GLY A 3 0.65 5.13 9.55
C GLY A 3 1.77 4.37 10.25
N LYS A 4 1.76 4.36 11.57
CA LYS A 4 2.81 3.75 12.40
C LYS A 4 3.02 2.26 12.06
N GLY A 5 4.23 1.75 12.29
CA GLY A 5 4.52 0.31 12.14
C GLY A 5 3.61 -0.56 13.01
N GLY A 6 3.13 -1.69 12.47
CA GLY A 6 2.32 -2.68 13.19
C GLY A 6 0.82 -2.38 13.32
N VAL A 7 0.31 -1.24 12.86
CA VAL A 7 -1.10 -0.86 12.99
C VAL A 7 -2.05 -1.59 12.03
N GLY A 8 -1.53 -2.35 11.05
CA GLY A 8 -2.34 -3.12 10.09
C GLY A 8 -2.50 -2.51 8.70
N LYS A 9 -1.61 -1.59 8.28
CA LYS A 9 -1.59 -1.01 6.93
C LYS A 9 -1.60 -2.09 5.86
N THR A 10 -0.63 -3.00 5.90
CA THR A 10 -0.46 -4.10 4.97
C THR A 10 -1.69 -5.00 4.89
N SER A 11 -2.32 -5.31 6.04
CA SER A 11 -3.56 -6.09 6.06
C SER A 11 -4.70 -5.37 5.34
N LEU A 12 -4.89 -4.08 5.61
CA LEU A 12 -5.90 -3.26 4.94
C LEU A 12 -5.63 -3.14 3.44
N ALA A 13 -4.37 -2.96 3.04
CA ALA A 13 -3.99 -2.91 1.63
C ALA A 13 -4.28 -4.26 0.92
N ALA A 14 -3.91 -5.39 1.53
CA ALA A 14 -4.16 -6.72 1.00
C ALA A 14 -5.65 -7.02 0.87
N TRP A 15 -6.46 -6.73 1.89
CA TRP A 15 -7.92 -6.92 1.84
C TRP A 15 -8.59 -6.02 0.80
N THR A 16 -8.16 -4.75 0.71
CA THR A 16 -8.71 -3.82 -0.29
C THR A 16 -8.42 -4.30 -1.70
N ALA A 17 -7.18 -4.74 -1.97
CA ALA A 17 -6.81 -5.31 -3.26
C ALA A 17 -7.64 -6.55 -3.60
N ASP A 18 -7.85 -7.42 -2.62
CA ASP A 18 -8.62 -8.65 -2.81
C ASP A 18 -10.09 -8.37 -3.09
N LEU A 19 -10.72 -7.49 -2.32
CA LEU A 19 -12.11 -7.05 -2.55
C LEU A 19 -12.28 -6.46 -3.96
N LEU A 20 -11.41 -5.54 -4.36
CA LEU A 20 -11.46 -4.91 -5.67
C LEU A 20 -11.32 -5.94 -6.80
N ALA A 21 -10.38 -6.87 -6.69
CA ALA A 21 -10.19 -7.91 -7.69
C ALA A 21 -11.37 -8.88 -7.76
N ARG A 22 -11.92 -9.31 -6.61
CA ARG A 22 -13.11 -10.17 -6.55
C ARG A 22 -14.36 -9.48 -7.12
N THR A 23 -14.37 -8.14 -7.15
CA THR A 23 -15.44 -7.34 -7.75
C THR A 23 -15.16 -6.88 -9.18
N GLY A 24 -14.13 -7.42 -9.85
CA GLY A 24 -13.88 -7.25 -11.29
C GLY A 24 -12.83 -6.19 -11.65
N HIS A 25 -12.18 -5.56 -10.69
CA HIS A 25 -11.16 -4.54 -10.95
C HIS A 25 -9.77 -5.14 -11.05
N ASN A 26 -8.96 -4.64 -11.99
CA ASN A 26 -7.52 -4.92 -12.01
C ASN A 26 -6.82 -4.03 -10.98
N VAL A 27 -5.91 -4.63 -10.22
CA VAL A 27 -5.24 -3.98 -9.09
C VAL A 27 -3.74 -4.18 -9.14
N TRP A 28 -3.01 -3.08 -9.12
CA TRP A 28 -1.58 -3.03 -8.85
C TRP A 28 -1.35 -2.83 -7.36
N MET A 29 -0.60 -3.72 -6.78
CA MET A 29 -0.20 -3.69 -5.37
C MET A 29 1.28 -3.33 -5.31
N ILE A 30 1.60 -2.26 -4.60
CA ILE A 30 2.97 -1.75 -4.49
C ILE A 30 3.41 -1.87 -3.03
N ASP A 31 4.39 -2.75 -2.80
CA ASP A 31 5.01 -2.91 -1.48
C ASP A 31 6.21 -1.96 -1.39
N ALA A 32 6.01 -0.85 -0.70
CA ALA A 32 7.02 0.18 -0.45
C ALA A 32 7.40 0.27 1.05
N ASP A 33 7.06 -0.76 1.84
CA ASP A 33 7.48 -0.91 3.24
C ASP A 33 8.83 -1.63 3.32
N THR A 34 9.63 -1.33 4.33
CA THR A 34 10.89 -2.05 4.62
C THR A 34 10.67 -3.52 5.01
N ALA A 35 9.53 -3.84 5.59
CA ALA A 35 9.17 -5.19 6.02
C ALA A 35 8.84 -6.15 4.86
N LEU A 36 8.54 -5.64 3.66
CA LEU A 36 8.24 -6.42 2.45
C LEU A 36 7.18 -7.51 2.68
N SER A 37 6.11 -7.16 3.36
CA SER A 37 5.13 -8.12 3.87
C SER A 37 3.83 -8.21 3.06
N LEU A 38 3.59 -7.29 2.12
CA LEU A 38 2.33 -7.21 1.36
C LEU A 38 2.06 -8.48 0.52
N GLY A 39 3.10 -9.03 -0.08
CA GLY A 39 2.97 -10.27 -0.87
C GLY A 39 2.53 -11.46 -0.02
N GLN A 40 3.19 -11.68 1.12
CA GLN A 40 2.83 -12.77 2.04
C GLN A 40 1.44 -12.54 2.66
N ALA A 41 1.14 -11.33 3.08
CA ALA A 41 -0.19 -10.97 3.57
C ALA A 41 -1.29 -11.25 2.54
N SER A 42 -0.96 -11.16 1.25
CA SER A 42 -1.85 -11.44 0.12
C SER A 42 -1.85 -12.89 -0.34
N GLY A 43 -1.21 -13.79 0.39
CA GLY A 43 -1.23 -15.23 0.12
C GLY A 43 -0.14 -15.75 -0.81
N LEU A 44 0.86 -14.92 -1.17
CA LEU A 44 2.03 -15.40 -1.90
C LEU A 44 2.98 -16.16 -0.97
N PRO A 45 3.40 -17.37 -1.33
CA PRO A 45 4.44 -18.07 -0.58
C PRO A 45 5.79 -17.36 -0.72
N GLY A 46 6.65 -17.47 0.31
CA GLY A 46 7.91 -16.72 0.36
C GLY A 46 8.84 -16.92 -0.86
N HIS A 47 8.83 -18.11 -1.46
CA HIS A 47 9.63 -18.40 -2.68
C HIS A 47 9.06 -17.76 -3.96
N ALA A 48 7.82 -17.31 -3.97
CA ALA A 48 7.18 -16.63 -5.10
C ALA A 48 7.24 -15.10 -5.00
N LEU A 49 7.81 -14.56 -3.92
CA LEU A 49 7.98 -13.12 -3.77
C LEU A 49 9.01 -12.59 -4.77
N PRO A 50 8.72 -11.51 -5.49
CA PRO A 50 9.67 -10.91 -6.41
C PRO A 50 10.82 -10.25 -5.64
N GLU A 51 11.99 -10.22 -6.27
CA GLU A 51 13.12 -9.46 -5.72
C GLU A 51 12.79 -7.97 -5.68
N PRO A 52 13.00 -7.29 -4.54
CA PRO A 52 12.76 -5.86 -4.43
C PRO A 52 13.55 -5.04 -5.45
N LEU A 53 12.90 -4.06 -6.07
CA LEU A 53 13.51 -3.20 -7.09
C LEU A 53 14.81 -2.55 -6.60
N VAL A 54 14.85 -2.10 -5.35
CA VAL A 54 16.05 -1.47 -4.75
C VAL A 54 17.25 -2.41 -4.66
N ARG A 55 17.06 -3.73 -4.73
CA ARG A 55 18.14 -4.73 -4.71
C ARG A 55 18.64 -5.08 -6.10
N ARG A 56 17.92 -4.71 -7.15
CA ARG A 56 18.30 -4.96 -8.56
C ARG A 56 19.30 -3.92 -9.04
N ALA A 57 20.51 -3.94 -8.49
CA ALA A 57 21.55 -2.93 -8.73
C ALA A 57 21.87 -2.72 -10.21
N ASP A 58 21.87 -3.79 -11.02
CA ASP A 58 22.14 -3.70 -12.45
C ASP A 58 21.02 -3.00 -13.21
N LEU A 59 19.76 -3.30 -12.88
CA LEU A 59 18.60 -2.62 -13.44
C LEU A 59 18.59 -1.13 -13.07
N VAL A 60 18.82 -0.80 -11.79
CA VAL A 60 18.93 0.57 -11.32
C VAL A 60 20.01 1.31 -12.10
N ARG A 61 21.19 0.73 -12.21
CA ARG A 61 22.31 1.32 -12.95
C ARG A 61 21.99 1.52 -14.43
N GLN A 62 21.40 0.51 -15.07
CA GLN A 62 21.01 0.59 -16.48
C GLN A 62 20.03 1.73 -16.77
N ARG A 63 19.06 1.96 -15.90
CA ARG A 63 18.02 2.97 -16.11
C ARG A 63 18.47 4.37 -15.69
N ILE A 64 19.23 4.48 -14.62
CA ILE A 64 19.65 5.77 -14.06
C ILE A 64 20.95 6.28 -14.70
N HIS A 65 21.86 5.41 -15.12
CA HIS A 65 23.15 5.80 -15.73
C HIS A 65 23.22 5.46 -17.22
N ALA A 66 22.11 5.51 -17.94
CA ALA A 66 22.07 5.29 -19.37
C ALA A 66 22.95 6.34 -20.10
N GLY A 67 23.94 5.87 -20.87
CA GLY A 67 24.85 6.77 -21.61
C GLY A 67 25.92 7.47 -20.77
N GLY A 68 26.15 7.05 -19.51
CA GLY A 68 27.21 7.61 -18.65
C GLY A 68 26.84 8.90 -17.91
N PHE A 69 25.61 9.37 -18.06
CA PHE A 69 25.06 10.52 -17.34
C PHE A 69 23.93 10.09 -16.41
N LEU A 70 23.75 10.82 -15.31
CA LEU A 70 22.65 10.61 -14.39
C LEU A 70 21.31 11.00 -15.04
N ASN A 71 20.45 10.02 -15.28
CA ASN A 71 19.11 10.24 -15.82
C ASN A 71 18.10 10.36 -14.65
N LEU A 72 17.63 11.58 -14.39
CA LEU A 72 16.64 11.85 -13.34
C LEU A 72 15.19 11.58 -13.77
N ASN A 73 14.98 11.31 -15.07
CA ASN A 73 13.67 10.93 -15.62
C ASN A 73 13.81 9.64 -16.46
N PRO A 74 14.10 8.48 -15.83
CA PRO A 74 14.34 7.23 -16.55
C PRO A 74 13.05 6.74 -17.23
N GLU A 75 13.21 6.09 -18.38
CA GLU A 75 12.13 5.35 -19.01
C GLU A 75 11.81 4.10 -18.20
N VAL A 76 10.54 3.97 -17.78
CA VAL A 76 10.07 2.92 -16.88
C VAL A 76 8.81 2.20 -17.38
N GLY A 77 8.31 2.52 -18.57
CA GLY A 77 7.03 2.01 -19.07
C GLY A 77 6.95 0.49 -19.17
N ASP A 78 8.07 -0.19 -19.37
CA ASP A 78 8.18 -1.65 -19.42
C ASP A 78 8.38 -2.32 -18.05
N LEU A 79 8.78 -1.55 -17.04
CA LEU A 79 9.16 -2.10 -15.74
C LEU A 79 7.99 -2.69 -14.96
N PRO A 80 6.78 -2.11 -14.92
CA PRO A 80 5.67 -2.70 -14.19
C PRO A 80 5.38 -4.13 -14.63
N GLU A 81 5.29 -4.38 -15.94
CA GLU A 81 5.01 -5.72 -16.47
C GLU A 81 6.18 -6.70 -16.25
N THR A 82 7.41 -6.21 -16.22
CA THR A 82 8.61 -7.02 -16.00
C THR A 82 8.83 -7.38 -14.52
N LEU A 83 8.43 -6.49 -13.61
CA LEU A 83 8.68 -6.62 -12.17
C LEU A 83 7.53 -7.29 -11.42
N ALA A 84 6.33 -7.24 -11.99
CA ALA A 84 5.13 -7.71 -11.31
C ALA A 84 5.02 -9.23 -11.31
N VAL A 85 4.46 -9.74 -10.21
CA VAL A 85 3.98 -11.13 -10.11
C VAL A 85 2.46 -11.14 -9.90
N ASP A 86 1.79 -12.13 -10.46
CA ASP A 86 0.36 -12.33 -10.20
C ASP A 86 0.15 -12.82 -8.76
N VAL A 87 -0.88 -12.26 -8.11
CA VAL A 87 -1.28 -12.60 -6.73
C VAL A 87 -2.61 -13.34 -6.78
N PRO A 88 -2.75 -14.48 -6.11
CA PRO A 88 -4.00 -15.24 -6.10
C PRO A 88 -5.11 -14.46 -5.38
N LEU A 89 -6.38 -14.73 -5.72
CA LEU A 89 -7.52 -14.25 -4.96
C LEU A 89 -7.61 -14.97 -3.62
N GLY A 90 -7.99 -14.25 -2.57
CA GLY A 90 -8.18 -14.81 -1.22
C GLY A 90 -9.56 -15.39 -0.98
N GLY A 91 -10.48 -15.21 -1.92
CA GLY A 91 -11.84 -15.71 -1.83
C GLY A 91 -12.51 -15.84 -3.20
N PRO A 92 -13.73 -16.36 -3.26
CA PRO A 92 -14.45 -16.50 -4.51
C PRO A 92 -14.78 -15.13 -5.12
N PRO A 93 -14.80 -15.02 -6.45
CA PRO A 93 -15.30 -13.82 -7.12
C PRO A 93 -16.76 -13.54 -6.73
N ARG A 94 -17.16 -12.28 -6.84
CA ARG A 94 -18.57 -11.89 -6.66
C ARG A 94 -19.44 -12.64 -7.69
N PRO A 95 -20.57 -13.23 -7.30
CA PRO A 95 -21.47 -13.90 -8.22
C PRO A 95 -21.86 -12.99 -9.42
N GLY A 96 -21.72 -13.53 -10.62
CA GLY A 96 -22.04 -12.80 -11.86
C GLY A 96 -20.99 -11.80 -12.34
N THR A 97 -19.83 -11.73 -11.67
CA THR A 97 -18.75 -10.82 -12.07
C THR A 97 -17.51 -11.64 -12.41
N ALA A 98 -16.91 -11.37 -13.56
CA ALA A 98 -15.57 -11.89 -13.87
C ALA A 98 -14.55 -11.20 -12.94
N PRO A 99 -13.66 -11.96 -12.28
CA PRO A 99 -12.68 -11.35 -11.40
C PRO A 99 -11.65 -10.54 -12.20
N GLY A 100 -11.15 -9.47 -11.59
CA GLY A 100 -9.96 -8.77 -12.05
C GLY A 100 -8.68 -9.48 -11.60
N ARG A 101 -7.54 -8.93 -11.98
CA ARG A 101 -6.21 -9.43 -11.63
C ARG A 101 -5.62 -8.61 -10.49
N LYS A 102 -4.91 -9.28 -9.59
CA LYS A 102 -4.01 -8.63 -8.62
C LYS A 102 -2.57 -8.86 -9.06
N ARG A 103 -1.78 -7.81 -9.12
CA ARG A 103 -0.35 -7.88 -9.48
C ARG A 103 0.47 -7.13 -8.44
N LEU A 104 1.53 -7.74 -7.96
CA LEU A 104 2.40 -7.20 -6.94
C LEU A 104 3.74 -6.77 -7.53
N ILE A 105 4.16 -5.55 -7.21
CA ILE A 105 5.52 -5.06 -7.37
C ILE A 105 6.10 -4.81 -5.98
N VAL A 106 7.27 -5.36 -5.71
CA VAL A 106 8.01 -5.09 -4.47
C VAL A 106 9.08 -4.05 -4.78
N MET A 107 8.88 -2.87 -4.23
CA MET A 107 9.83 -1.77 -4.39
C MET A 107 10.96 -1.85 -3.36
N GLY A 108 10.59 -2.13 -2.12
CA GLY A 108 11.47 -2.05 -0.98
C GLY A 108 11.71 -0.60 -0.54
N ALA A 109 12.41 -0.43 0.56
CA ALA A 109 12.86 0.87 1.04
C ALA A 109 14.37 1.01 0.88
N VAL A 110 14.82 2.20 0.54
CA VAL A 110 16.23 2.50 0.43
C VAL A 110 16.79 2.78 1.83
N THR A 111 17.42 1.79 2.42
CA THR A 111 18.19 1.97 3.65
C THR A 111 19.64 2.31 3.28
N ASN A 112 20.28 3.23 3.99
CA ASN A 112 21.65 3.70 3.74
C ASN A 112 22.76 2.62 3.92
N ALA A 113 22.41 1.36 4.00
CA ALA A 113 23.30 0.25 4.32
C ALA A 113 23.65 -0.60 3.08
N GLY A 114 24.37 -0.03 2.13
CA GLY A 114 24.95 -0.84 1.04
C GLY A 114 25.34 -0.02 -0.17
N GLY A 115 26.59 0.07 -0.44
CA GLY A 115 27.46 0.51 -1.54
C GLY A 115 26.92 0.99 -2.91
N GLY A 116 25.67 1.34 -3.04
CA GLY A 116 25.09 1.98 -4.22
C GLY A 116 24.51 3.36 -3.87
N CYS A 117 24.37 4.27 -4.84
CA CYS A 117 23.79 5.56 -4.55
C CYS A 117 22.30 5.37 -4.21
N ALA A 118 21.94 5.55 -2.94
CA ALA A 118 20.55 5.52 -2.45
C ALA A 118 19.65 6.45 -3.28
N CYS A 119 20.22 7.52 -3.82
CA CYS A 119 19.53 8.47 -4.69
C CYS A 119 19.05 7.83 -6.00
N ASP A 120 19.85 6.93 -6.59
CA ASP A 120 19.52 6.28 -7.88
C ASP A 120 18.32 5.35 -7.73
N ALA A 121 18.34 4.50 -6.70
CA ALA A 121 17.21 3.61 -6.42
C ALA A 121 15.94 4.40 -6.09
N ASN A 122 16.04 5.49 -5.32
CA ASN A 122 14.91 6.38 -5.04
C ASN A 122 14.38 7.08 -6.29
N ALA A 123 15.25 7.50 -7.21
CA ALA A 123 14.83 8.13 -8.46
C ALA A 123 14.04 7.13 -9.32
N LEU A 124 14.54 5.90 -9.46
CA LEU A 124 13.85 4.84 -10.21
C LEU A 124 12.51 4.46 -9.56
N LEU A 125 12.47 4.30 -8.24
CA LEU A 125 11.25 4.07 -7.46
C LEU A 125 10.18 5.10 -7.74
N LYS A 126 10.55 6.38 -7.64
CA LYS A 126 9.62 7.50 -7.89
C LYS A 126 9.12 7.50 -9.33
N ALA A 127 9.97 7.22 -10.31
CA ALA A 127 9.60 7.16 -11.71
C ALA A 127 8.61 6.01 -11.99
N VAL A 128 8.86 4.80 -11.46
CA VAL A 128 7.95 3.66 -11.59
C VAL A 128 6.60 3.94 -10.92
N LEU A 129 6.62 4.51 -9.72
CA LEU A 129 5.39 4.84 -9.01
C LEU A 129 4.57 5.92 -9.73
N ALA A 130 5.24 6.98 -10.22
CA ALA A 130 4.59 8.02 -10.99
C ALA A 130 3.96 7.46 -12.29
N HIS A 131 4.67 6.61 -13.02
CA HIS A 131 4.16 5.96 -14.23
C HIS A 131 2.92 5.11 -13.92
N LEU A 132 2.95 4.29 -12.87
CA LEU A 132 1.80 3.46 -12.49
C LEU A 132 0.56 4.29 -12.14
N VAL A 133 0.75 5.40 -11.42
CA VAL A 133 -0.35 6.25 -10.96
C VAL A 133 -0.92 7.11 -12.09
N MET A 134 -0.08 7.56 -13.05
CA MET A 134 -0.48 8.52 -14.08
C MET A 134 -1.00 7.88 -15.36
N ASP A 135 -0.48 6.72 -15.75
CA ASP A 135 -0.66 6.19 -17.10
C ASP A 135 -1.62 4.98 -17.17
N ARG A 136 -2.28 4.62 -16.06
CA ARG A 136 -3.13 3.43 -16.00
C ARG A 136 -4.53 3.74 -15.47
N ASP A 137 -5.52 3.24 -16.19
CA ASP A 137 -6.94 3.23 -15.76
C ASP A 137 -7.24 1.97 -14.93
N GLU A 138 -6.38 1.69 -13.95
CA GLU A 138 -6.45 0.54 -13.06
C GLU A 138 -6.26 1.02 -11.61
N TRP A 139 -6.67 0.22 -10.65
CA TRP A 139 -6.41 0.53 -9.25
C TRP A 139 -4.94 0.35 -8.91
N VAL A 140 -4.35 1.34 -8.26
CA VAL A 140 -2.99 1.28 -7.72
C VAL A 140 -3.07 1.48 -6.21
N LEU A 141 -2.68 0.46 -5.45
CA LEU A 141 -2.65 0.48 -4.00
C LEU A 141 -1.20 0.44 -3.52
N VAL A 142 -0.81 1.43 -2.74
CA VAL A 142 0.56 1.53 -2.23
C VAL A 142 0.56 1.32 -0.72
N ASP A 143 1.30 0.32 -0.25
CA ASP A 143 1.59 0.09 1.18
C ASP A 143 2.89 0.80 1.55
N LEU A 144 2.78 1.85 2.36
CA LEU A 144 3.91 2.70 2.77
C LEU A 144 4.38 2.32 4.17
N GLU A 145 5.65 2.54 4.48
CA GLU A 145 6.23 2.20 5.79
C GLU A 145 5.58 2.99 6.93
N ALA A 146 5.69 4.30 6.94
CA ALA A 146 5.18 5.12 8.03
C ALA A 146 4.41 6.35 7.56
N GLY A 147 4.99 7.16 6.70
CA GLY A 147 4.44 8.42 6.20
C GLY A 147 4.44 8.50 4.68
N VAL A 148 4.20 9.70 4.19
CA VAL A 148 4.09 10.00 2.75
C VAL A 148 5.35 10.66 2.18
N GLU A 149 6.45 10.70 2.94
CA GLU A 149 7.67 11.43 2.60
C GLU A 149 8.33 10.91 1.31
N HIS A 150 8.16 9.61 1.05
CA HIS A 150 8.69 8.97 -0.16
C HIS A 150 7.89 9.31 -1.42
N LEU A 151 6.65 9.79 -1.24
CA LEU A 151 5.83 10.30 -2.34
C LEU A 151 6.25 11.75 -2.61
N GLY A 152 6.98 11.99 -3.68
CA GLY A 152 7.26 13.36 -4.11
C GLY A 152 5.97 14.11 -4.49
N ARG A 153 5.99 15.47 -4.48
CA ARG A 153 4.83 16.31 -4.85
C ARG A 153 4.22 15.92 -6.19
N GLY A 154 5.05 15.55 -7.17
CA GLY A 154 4.58 15.11 -8.48
C GLY A 154 3.75 13.82 -8.44
N THR A 155 4.13 12.85 -7.60
CA THR A 155 3.38 11.59 -7.44
C THR A 155 2.09 11.80 -6.64
N VAL A 156 2.15 12.60 -5.56
CA VAL A 156 0.98 12.88 -4.71
C VAL A 156 -0.13 13.60 -5.47
N ALA A 157 0.21 14.46 -6.43
CA ALA A 157 -0.79 15.19 -7.22
C ALA A 157 -1.74 14.27 -8.03
N HIS A 158 -1.36 13.01 -8.23
CA HIS A 158 -2.14 12.01 -8.98
C HIS A 158 -2.73 10.91 -8.07
N VAL A 159 -2.53 11.01 -6.75
CA VAL A 159 -3.11 10.07 -5.78
C VAL A 159 -4.53 10.50 -5.43
N ASP A 160 -5.50 9.61 -5.62
CA ASP A 160 -6.92 9.89 -5.37
C ASP A 160 -7.28 9.97 -3.90
N GLY A 161 -6.55 9.30 -3.02
CA GLY A 161 -6.83 9.34 -1.59
C GLY A 161 -5.79 8.63 -0.72
N LEU A 162 -5.77 8.99 0.55
CA LEU A 162 -4.89 8.44 1.57
C LEU A 162 -5.70 7.75 2.67
N VAL A 163 -5.35 6.51 2.96
CA VAL A 163 -5.83 5.80 4.14
C VAL A 163 -4.76 5.91 5.22
N VAL A 164 -5.06 6.69 6.26
CA VAL A 164 -4.22 6.78 7.47
C VAL A 164 -4.70 5.71 8.44
N VAL A 165 -3.81 4.76 8.78
CA VAL A 165 -4.13 3.65 9.67
C VAL A 165 -3.55 3.88 11.05
N SER A 166 -4.35 3.72 12.08
CA SER A 166 -3.97 3.89 13.48
C SER A 166 -4.55 2.78 14.35
N GLU A 167 -4.01 2.60 15.54
CA GLU A 167 -4.62 1.83 16.63
C GLU A 167 -5.27 2.81 17.64
N PRO A 168 -6.20 2.34 18.50
CA PRO A 168 -6.86 3.16 19.51
C PRO A 168 -5.94 3.49 20.68
N SER A 169 -4.80 4.12 20.38
CA SER A 169 -3.85 4.61 21.37
C SER A 169 -3.41 6.03 21.01
N MET A 170 -3.25 6.89 22.00
CA MET A 170 -2.85 8.28 21.79
C MET A 170 -1.56 8.39 20.97
N ARG A 171 -0.57 7.52 21.23
CA ARG A 171 0.70 7.51 20.50
C ARG A 171 0.50 7.18 19.01
N SER A 172 -0.40 6.25 18.68
CA SER A 172 -0.69 5.89 17.29
C SER A 172 -1.49 6.99 16.59
N LEU A 173 -2.47 7.57 17.28
CA LEU A 173 -3.28 8.66 16.75
C LEU A 173 -2.45 9.93 16.49
N LEU A 174 -1.51 10.28 17.37
CA LEU A 174 -0.58 11.40 17.15
C LEU A 174 0.30 11.17 15.91
N THR A 175 0.79 9.95 15.70
CA THR A 175 1.52 9.61 14.45
C THR A 175 0.59 9.74 13.24
N GLY A 176 -0.67 9.26 13.34
CA GLY A 176 -1.67 9.43 12.28
C GLY A 176 -1.97 10.89 11.96
N ALA A 177 -2.05 11.74 13.00
CA ALA A 177 -2.24 13.19 12.85
C ALA A 177 -1.08 13.85 12.10
N GLU A 178 0.14 13.44 12.40
CA GLU A 178 1.33 13.93 11.70
C GLU A 178 1.32 13.53 10.23
N VAL A 179 1.05 12.24 9.92
CA VAL A 179 0.90 11.76 8.54
C VAL A 179 -0.19 12.52 7.79
N GLY A 180 -1.35 12.73 8.42
CA GLY A 180 -2.46 13.46 7.82
C GLY A 180 -2.12 14.92 7.53
N ARG A 181 -1.37 15.60 8.41
CA ARG A 181 -0.88 16.95 8.19
C ARG A 181 0.10 17.01 7.03
N MET A 182 1.12 16.13 7.03
CA MET A 182 2.13 16.09 5.98
C MET A 182 1.51 15.82 4.60
N ALA A 183 0.51 14.95 4.54
CA ALA A 183 -0.20 14.68 3.29
C ALA A 183 -0.97 15.93 2.79
N ARG A 184 -1.62 16.68 3.68
CA ARG A 184 -2.26 17.96 3.31
C ARG A 184 -1.25 19.00 2.83
N ASP A 185 -0.08 19.10 3.47
CA ASP A 185 1.01 20.00 3.03
C ASP A 185 1.53 19.66 1.63
N LEU A 186 1.32 18.41 1.19
CA LEU A 186 1.60 17.95 -0.17
C LEU A 186 0.41 18.12 -1.14
N GLY A 187 -0.76 18.55 -0.65
CA GLY A 187 -1.99 18.74 -1.45
C GLY A 187 -2.92 17.52 -1.49
N LEU A 188 -2.70 16.50 -0.65
CA LEU A 188 -3.55 15.31 -0.58
C LEU A 188 -4.59 15.47 0.53
N ASP A 189 -5.72 16.11 0.20
CA ASP A 189 -6.81 16.41 1.14
C ASP A 189 -7.82 15.27 1.28
N ASN A 190 -7.93 14.40 0.27
CA ASN A 190 -8.82 13.25 0.31
C ASN A 190 -8.26 12.16 1.22
N GLN A 191 -8.57 12.23 2.51
CA GLN A 191 -8.02 11.36 3.53
C GLN A 191 -9.11 10.69 4.36
N VAL A 192 -8.87 9.43 4.77
CA VAL A 192 -9.71 8.68 5.72
C VAL A 192 -8.81 8.09 6.81
N LEU A 193 -9.20 8.27 8.07
CA LEU A 193 -8.59 7.58 9.21
C LEU A 193 -9.28 6.23 9.40
N VAL A 194 -8.51 5.15 9.43
CA VAL A 194 -8.98 3.84 9.87
C VAL A 194 -8.36 3.54 11.24
N VAL A 195 -9.19 3.48 12.28
CA VAL A 195 -8.76 3.05 13.61
C VAL A 195 -8.98 1.55 13.71
N ASN A 196 -7.91 0.81 13.51
CA ASN A 196 -7.89 -0.65 13.54
C ASN A 196 -7.84 -1.18 14.98
N ARG A 197 -8.38 -2.38 15.22
CA ARG A 197 -8.48 -3.03 16.54
C ARG A 197 -9.24 -2.19 17.57
N HIS A 198 -10.24 -1.43 17.11
CA HIS A 198 -11.02 -0.56 17.95
C HIS A 198 -12.10 -1.36 18.69
N THR A 199 -12.09 -1.29 20.03
CA THR A 199 -13.00 -2.06 20.90
C THR A 199 -14.19 -1.23 21.43
N GLY A 200 -14.33 0.02 20.98
CA GLY A 200 -15.37 0.95 21.40
C GLY A 200 -14.81 2.22 22.04
N GLY A 201 -15.69 3.17 22.30
CA GLY A 201 -15.34 4.52 22.76
C GLY A 201 -15.14 5.51 21.61
N ASP A 202 -15.03 6.79 21.95
CA ASP A 202 -14.86 7.85 20.97
C ASP A 202 -13.41 7.98 20.53
N VAL A 203 -13.21 8.18 19.23
CA VAL A 203 -11.90 8.56 18.70
C VAL A 203 -11.71 10.05 18.97
N PRO A 204 -10.63 10.44 19.70
CA PRO A 204 -10.43 11.85 20.03
C PRO A 204 -10.18 12.68 18.77
N ASP A 205 -10.77 13.87 18.74
CA ASP A 205 -10.46 14.87 17.73
C ASP A 205 -9.08 15.48 18.02
N LEU A 206 -8.11 15.19 17.16
CA LEU A 206 -6.76 15.71 17.27
C LEU A 206 -6.43 16.53 16.02
N PRO A 207 -5.84 17.74 16.21
CA PRO A 207 -5.38 18.55 15.07
C PRO A 207 -4.44 17.75 14.16
N GLY A 208 -4.82 17.63 12.90
CA GLY A 208 -4.03 16.88 11.92
C GLY A 208 -4.60 15.51 11.55
N LEU A 209 -5.45 14.90 12.37
CA LEU A 209 -6.14 13.67 11.96
C LEU A 209 -7.07 13.94 10.75
N PRO A 210 -7.26 12.94 9.87
CA PRO A 210 -8.31 13.00 8.85
C PRO A 210 -9.70 13.13 9.50
N GLY A 211 -10.53 14.04 8.97
CA GLY A 211 -11.88 14.29 9.53
C GLY A 211 -12.89 13.17 9.27
N ARG A 212 -12.61 12.30 8.28
CA ARG A 212 -13.43 11.11 8.01
C ARG A 212 -12.81 9.91 8.69
N THR A 213 -13.54 9.30 9.60
CA THR A 213 -13.05 8.18 10.43
C THR A 213 -13.89 6.93 10.22
N LEU A 214 -13.21 5.81 10.16
CA LEU A 214 -13.77 4.47 10.12
C LEU A 214 -13.08 3.61 11.20
N THR A 215 -13.84 2.79 11.89
CA THR A 215 -13.31 1.88 12.91
C THR A 215 -13.41 0.44 12.43
N MET A 216 -12.42 -0.38 12.76
CA MET A 216 -12.40 -1.81 12.51
C MET A 216 -12.14 -2.53 13.84
N PRO A 217 -12.98 -3.49 14.23
CA PRO A 217 -12.78 -4.23 15.49
C PRO A 217 -11.57 -5.16 15.41
N PRO A 218 -11.09 -5.68 16.54
CA PRO A 218 -10.17 -6.82 16.54
C PRO A 218 -10.81 -8.01 15.83
N LEU A 219 -10.01 -8.73 15.04
CA LEU A 219 -10.46 -9.93 14.31
C LEU A 219 -9.80 -11.16 14.94
N ASP A 220 -10.58 -11.98 15.63
CA ASP A 220 -10.07 -13.19 16.30
C ASP A 220 -9.57 -14.23 15.32
N GLY A 221 -10.21 -14.35 14.15
CA GLY A 221 -9.76 -15.22 13.08
C GLY A 221 -8.40 -14.83 12.55
N LEU A 222 -8.15 -13.52 12.36
CA LEU A 222 -6.83 -13.01 11.97
C LEU A 222 -5.77 -13.31 13.04
N ALA A 223 -6.07 -13.04 14.30
CA ALA A 223 -5.14 -13.27 15.40
C ALA A 223 -4.72 -14.75 15.49
N ARG A 224 -5.68 -15.68 15.32
CA ARG A 224 -5.38 -17.12 15.27
C ARG A 224 -4.58 -17.52 14.04
N ARG A 225 -4.94 -17.00 12.85
CA ARG A 225 -4.26 -17.32 11.58
C ARG A 225 -2.80 -16.90 11.61
N GLN A 226 -2.51 -15.68 12.06
CA GLN A 226 -1.15 -15.13 12.09
C GLN A 226 -0.15 -15.91 12.97
N MET A 227 -0.62 -16.86 13.79
CA MET A 227 0.27 -17.77 14.51
C MET A 227 0.82 -18.90 13.63
N THR A 228 0.21 -19.16 12.47
CA THR A 228 0.54 -20.30 11.59
C THR A 228 0.71 -19.93 10.11
N ASP A 229 0.17 -18.78 9.69
CA ASP A 229 0.17 -18.32 8.30
C ASP A 229 0.39 -16.80 8.24
N ALA A 230 1.13 -16.34 7.25
CA ALA A 230 1.35 -14.92 6.99
C ALA A 230 0.17 -14.26 6.24
N SER A 231 -0.66 -15.03 5.53
CA SER A 231 -1.81 -14.52 4.79
C SER A 231 -2.87 -13.96 5.73
N VAL A 232 -3.40 -12.80 5.37
CA VAL A 232 -4.52 -12.17 6.07
C VAL A 232 -5.85 -12.39 5.34
N LEU A 233 -5.85 -13.13 4.24
CA LEU A 233 -7.03 -13.40 3.41
C LEU A 233 -7.80 -14.63 3.88
N ASP A 234 -9.01 -14.81 3.38
CA ASP A 234 -9.87 -15.99 3.67
C ASP A 234 -10.10 -16.19 5.18
N LEU A 235 -10.52 -15.13 5.86
CA LEU A 235 -10.84 -15.12 7.28
C LEU A 235 -12.31 -15.52 7.51
N PRO A 236 -12.64 -16.09 8.70
CA PRO A 236 -14.04 -16.26 9.11
C PRO A 236 -14.83 -14.95 9.10
N GLU A 237 -14.16 -13.83 9.35
CA GLU A 237 -14.73 -12.48 9.38
C GLU A 237 -14.71 -11.77 8.01
N ALA A 238 -14.49 -12.48 6.89
CA ALA A 238 -14.30 -11.88 5.57
C ALA A 238 -15.46 -10.95 5.16
N ASP A 239 -16.70 -11.30 5.43
CA ASP A 239 -17.87 -10.47 5.10
C ASP A 239 -17.83 -9.13 5.87
N ALA A 240 -17.49 -9.14 7.15
CA ALA A 240 -17.40 -7.93 7.97
C ALA A 240 -16.23 -7.05 7.54
N VAL A 241 -15.11 -7.65 7.12
CA VAL A 241 -13.98 -6.96 6.51
C VAL A 241 -14.42 -6.31 5.21
N ASP A 242 -15.05 -7.06 4.31
CA ASP A 242 -15.55 -6.55 3.02
C ASP A 242 -16.52 -5.37 3.20
N ASP A 243 -17.44 -5.44 4.16
CA ASP A 243 -18.38 -4.34 4.44
C ASP A 243 -17.65 -3.08 4.94
N THR A 244 -16.65 -3.27 5.79
CA THR A 244 -15.81 -2.16 6.26
C THR A 244 -15.03 -1.53 5.10
N LEU A 245 -14.50 -2.33 4.20
CA LEU A 245 -13.76 -1.83 3.03
C LEU A 245 -14.66 -1.12 2.02
N ARG A 246 -15.88 -1.60 1.78
CA ARG A 246 -16.87 -0.88 0.93
C ARG A 246 -17.17 0.50 1.49
N ARG A 247 -17.32 0.62 2.82
CA ARG A 247 -17.49 1.91 3.49
C ARG A 247 -16.25 2.79 3.35
N LEU A 248 -15.04 2.21 3.46
CA LEU A 248 -13.78 2.92 3.22
C LEU A 248 -13.73 3.51 1.80
N LEU A 249 -14.02 2.69 0.79
CA LEU A 249 -14.04 3.12 -0.61
C LEU A 249 -15.07 4.24 -0.83
N THR A 250 -16.28 4.09 -0.27
CA THR A 250 -17.31 5.14 -0.32
C THR A 250 -16.84 6.46 0.33
N LEU A 251 -16.14 6.40 1.47
CA LEU A 251 -15.57 7.58 2.12
C LEU A 251 -14.46 8.22 1.28
N LEU A 252 -13.77 7.46 0.46
CA LEU A 252 -12.78 7.98 -0.51
C LEU A 252 -13.42 8.50 -1.80
N GLY A 253 -14.76 8.38 -1.97
CA GLY A 253 -15.47 8.79 -3.18
C GLY A 253 -15.38 7.79 -4.33
N ARG A 254 -15.22 6.51 -4.00
CA ARG A 254 -15.02 5.41 -4.96
C ARG A 254 -16.10 4.33 -4.83
#